data_ff062daa22b04d0ab6cbb2b6943bb9d3
#
_entry.id   ff062daa22b04d0ab6cbb2b6943bb9d3
#
_cell.length_a   1.000
_cell.length_b   1.000
_cell.length_c   1.000
_cell.angle_alpha   90.00
_cell.angle_beta   90.00
_cell.angle_gamma   90.00
#
_symmetry.space_group_name_H-M   'P 1'
#
loop_
_entity.id
_entity.type
_entity.pdbx_description
1 polymer ?
#
loop_
_entity_poly.entity_id
_entity_poly.type
_entity_poly.pdbx_seq_one_letter_code
_entity_poly.pdbx_strand_id
1 'polypeptide(L)'
;MNFRPVKTAFGHRFKVPERIQRIDSDSTHGWQLRYGRMPTEFFSDATRNRAGAAASLEHAVAALHKRVRRLPAPTGLKTEVAGWKKSGLPVGISGPREHRRADKQVAYYSFQVSVPLASGGSTTRQVYIGTQNTMNDQRFDEALAKAVLLRDAAVESYTQTKTRAKRRAAAAVQRAA
;
A
#
# COMPACT_ATOMS: atom_id res chain seq x y z
N MET A 1 7.89 14.52 2.73
CA MET A 1 8.70 13.27 2.83
C MET A 1 9.25 13.22 4.24
N ASN A 2 9.19 12.05 4.89
CA ASN A 2 9.83 11.86 6.18
C ASN A 2 11.30 11.51 5.96
N PHE A 3 12.19 12.09 6.78
CA PHE A 3 13.62 11.82 6.75
C PHE A 3 14.04 11.15 8.06
N ARG A 4 15.04 10.29 7.98
CA ARG A 4 15.65 9.66 9.15
C ARG A 4 17.16 9.80 9.10
N PRO A 5 17.84 9.93 10.26
CA PRO A 5 19.28 9.88 10.31
C PRO A 5 19.76 8.45 10.03
N VAL A 6 20.79 8.34 9.21
CA VAL A 6 21.45 7.07 8.88
C VAL A 6 22.95 7.27 9.01
N LYS A 7 23.63 6.33 9.70
CA LYS A 7 25.09 6.29 9.83
C LYS A 7 25.62 5.17 8.92
N THR A 8 26.64 5.46 8.13
CA THR A 8 27.36 4.47 7.31
C THR A 8 28.37 3.69 8.17
N ALA A 9 28.85 2.56 7.68
CA ALA A 9 29.93 1.79 8.33
C ALA A 9 31.20 2.65 8.52
N PHE A 10 31.43 3.65 7.68
CA PHE A 10 32.58 4.56 7.77
C PHE A 10 32.34 5.80 8.65
N GLY A 11 31.25 5.83 9.42
CA GLY A 11 30.96 6.87 10.39
C GLY A 11 30.22 8.10 9.87
N HIS A 12 30.05 8.26 8.55
CA HIS A 12 29.32 9.38 7.96
C HIS A 12 27.83 9.35 8.31
N ARG A 13 27.25 10.53 8.58
CA ARG A 13 25.81 10.67 8.90
C ARG A 13 25.09 11.40 7.79
N PHE A 14 23.93 10.85 7.37
CA PHE A 14 23.08 11.41 6.34
C PHE A 14 21.63 11.51 6.80
N LYS A 15 20.91 12.54 6.32
CA LYS A 15 19.44 12.59 6.39
C LYS A 15 18.88 11.89 5.15
N VAL A 16 18.28 10.74 5.34
CA VAL A 16 17.84 9.85 4.25
C VAL A 16 16.32 9.81 4.20
N PRO A 17 15.69 10.05 3.04
CA PRO A 17 14.23 9.94 2.93
C PRO A 17 13.77 8.50 3.05
N GLU A 18 12.51 8.31 3.49
CA GLU A 18 11.86 7.00 3.45
C GLU A 18 12.02 6.36 2.07
N ARG A 19 12.09 5.04 2.05
CA ARG A 19 12.24 4.19 0.85
C ARG A 19 13.66 4.09 0.32
N ILE A 20 14.63 4.80 0.89
CA ILE A 20 16.05 4.60 0.64
C ILE A 20 16.67 3.98 1.89
N GLN A 21 17.39 2.89 1.72
CA GLN A 21 18.06 2.15 2.81
C GLN A 21 19.53 2.06 2.51
N ARG A 22 20.37 2.23 3.54
CA ARG A 22 21.80 1.99 3.46
C ARG A 22 22.06 0.48 3.46
N ILE A 23 22.94 0.05 2.58
CA ILE A 23 23.50 -1.30 2.54
C ILE A 23 25.01 -1.14 2.73
N ASP A 24 25.53 -1.75 3.78
CA ASP A 24 26.96 -1.86 4.07
C ASP A 24 27.25 -3.33 4.42
N SER A 25 27.97 -4.00 3.56
CA SER A 25 28.52 -5.35 3.75
C SER A 25 30.00 -5.35 3.45
N ASP A 26 30.69 -6.48 3.61
CA ASP A 26 32.15 -6.56 3.43
C ASP A 26 32.63 -6.06 2.07
N SER A 27 31.85 -6.26 1.02
CA SER A 27 32.22 -5.89 -0.37
C SER A 27 31.26 -4.91 -1.05
N THR A 28 30.13 -4.60 -0.42
CA THR A 28 29.07 -3.81 -1.06
C THR A 28 28.63 -2.65 -0.19
N HIS A 29 28.86 -1.44 -0.69
CA HIS A 29 28.46 -0.20 -0.04
C HIS A 29 27.61 0.64 -0.99
N GLY A 30 26.44 1.13 -0.51
CA GLY A 30 25.56 1.93 -1.35
C GLY A 30 24.17 2.12 -0.75
N TRP A 31 23.29 2.68 -1.57
CA TRP A 31 21.92 2.98 -1.20
C TRP A 31 20.95 2.15 -2.03
N GLN A 32 19.98 1.55 -1.36
CA GLN A 32 18.94 0.74 -1.98
C GLN A 32 17.62 1.52 -1.97
N LEU A 33 17.03 1.72 -3.16
CA LEU A 33 15.72 2.33 -3.33
C LEU A 33 14.63 1.26 -3.48
N ARG A 34 13.65 1.28 -2.57
CA ARG A 34 12.46 0.43 -2.62
C ARG A 34 11.20 1.29 -2.75
N TYR A 35 10.42 1.08 -3.81
CA TYR A 35 9.19 1.85 -4.04
C TYR A 35 8.04 0.94 -4.47
N GLY A 36 7.20 0.56 -3.49
CA GLY A 36 6.09 -0.34 -3.71
C GLY A 36 6.53 -1.71 -4.22
N ARG A 37 5.91 -2.16 -5.30
CA ARG A 37 6.23 -3.42 -5.99
C ARG A 37 7.23 -3.25 -7.13
N MET A 38 7.74 -2.04 -7.33
CA MET A 38 8.76 -1.81 -8.35
C MET A 38 10.05 -2.55 -8.01
N PRO A 39 10.81 -2.97 -9.01
CA PRO A 39 12.14 -3.53 -8.79
C PRO A 39 12.99 -2.63 -7.91
N THR A 40 13.71 -3.25 -7.00
CA THR A 40 14.69 -2.57 -6.14
C THR A 40 15.83 -2.06 -7.01
N GLU A 41 16.27 -0.84 -6.77
CA GLU A 41 17.38 -0.21 -7.47
C GLU A 41 18.50 0.08 -6.48
N PHE A 42 19.73 -0.26 -6.85
CA PHE A 42 20.90 -0.08 -6.00
C PHE A 42 21.85 0.95 -6.60
N PHE A 43 22.34 1.85 -5.77
CA PHE A 43 23.25 2.94 -6.10
C PHE A 43 24.54 2.72 -5.31
N SER A 44 25.58 2.17 -5.98
CA SER A 44 26.85 1.86 -5.36
C SER A 44 27.68 3.13 -5.07
N ASP A 45 28.38 3.15 -3.94
CA ASP A 45 29.35 4.20 -3.59
C ASP A 45 30.60 4.16 -4.49
N ALA A 46 30.86 3.02 -5.12
CA ALA A 46 31.99 2.80 -6.01
C ALA A 46 31.73 3.18 -7.47
N THR A 47 30.60 3.87 -7.76
CA THR A 47 30.30 4.28 -9.14
C THR A 47 31.37 5.20 -9.71
N ARG A 48 31.66 4.93 -10.96
CA ARG A 48 32.66 5.47 -11.96
C ARG A 48 33.70 6.46 -11.51
N ASN A 49 33.52 7.24 -10.43
CA ASN A 49 34.48 8.25 -9.96
C ASN A 49 34.77 8.16 -8.46
N ARG A 50 34.46 7.05 -7.77
CA ARG A 50 34.57 6.93 -6.31
C ARG A 50 33.91 8.10 -5.57
N ALA A 51 32.77 8.56 -6.10
CA ALA A 51 32.07 9.74 -5.61
C ALA A 51 31.51 9.55 -4.17
N GLY A 52 31.60 8.34 -3.65
CA GLY A 52 31.27 8.04 -2.26
C GLY A 52 29.77 8.04 -1.93
N ALA A 53 29.48 7.87 -0.65
CA ALA A 53 28.14 7.70 -0.15
C ALA A 53 27.22 8.93 -0.35
N ALA A 54 27.77 10.14 -0.48
CA ALA A 54 26.98 11.35 -0.70
C ALA A 54 26.40 11.38 -2.13
N ALA A 55 27.23 11.22 -3.14
CA ALA A 55 26.78 11.26 -4.54
C ALA A 55 25.86 10.09 -4.90
N SER A 56 26.12 8.88 -4.38
CA SER A 56 25.22 7.73 -4.57
C SER A 56 23.87 7.96 -3.89
N LEU A 57 23.82 8.66 -2.74
CA LEU A 57 22.58 9.09 -2.11
C LEU A 57 21.81 10.09 -2.97
N GLU A 58 22.48 11.09 -3.54
CA GLU A 58 21.86 12.06 -4.45
C GLU A 58 21.19 11.38 -5.64
N HIS A 59 21.87 10.41 -6.27
CA HIS A 59 21.30 9.61 -7.35
C HIS A 59 20.06 8.80 -6.89
N ALA A 60 20.13 8.17 -5.72
CA ALA A 60 19.00 7.44 -5.15
C ALA A 60 17.80 8.36 -4.85
N VAL A 61 18.06 9.58 -4.35
CA VAL A 61 17.04 10.60 -4.09
C VAL A 61 16.41 11.09 -5.40
N ALA A 62 17.21 11.37 -6.42
CA ALA A 62 16.71 11.76 -7.74
C ALA A 62 15.80 10.67 -8.37
N ALA A 63 16.22 9.41 -8.28
CA ALA A 63 15.42 8.26 -8.72
C ALA A 63 14.12 8.14 -7.92
N LEU A 64 14.15 8.33 -6.58
CA LEU A 64 12.96 8.35 -5.73
C LEU A 64 11.99 9.46 -6.17
N HIS A 65 12.47 10.67 -6.41
CA HIS A 65 11.65 11.79 -6.90
C HIS A 65 11.01 11.48 -8.25
N LYS A 66 11.74 10.84 -9.18
CA LYS A 66 11.20 10.40 -10.47
C LYS A 66 10.07 9.38 -10.29
N ARG A 67 10.24 8.39 -9.38
CA ARG A 67 9.20 7.39 -9.07
C ARG A 67 7.97 8.04 -8.43
N VAL A 68 8.15 8.95 -7.46
CA VAL A 68 7.04 9.67 -6.79
C VAL A 68 6.21 10.48 -7.79
N ARG A 69 6.83 11.11 -8.78
CA ARG A 69 6.11 11.87 -9.82
C ARG A 69 5.33 10.97 -10.77
N ARG A 70 5.89 9.85 -11.18
CA ARG A 70 5.33 8.99 -12.25
C ARG A 70 4.40 7.91 -11.74
N LEU A 71 4.66 7.34 -10.57
CA LEU A 71 3.99 6.15 -10.06
C LEU A 71 2.98 6.48 -8.95
N PRO A 72 1.96 5.64 -8.76
CA PRO A 72 1.09 5.71 -7.59
C PRO A 72 1.90 5.53 -6.29
N ALA A 73 1.43 6.15 -5.21
CA ALA A 73 2.04 5.94 -3.90
C ALA A 73 1.82 4.49 -3.42
N PRO A 74 2.84 3.85 -2.85
CA PRO A 74 2.66 2.55 -2.23
C PRO A 74 1.66 2.63 -1.07
N THR A 75 0.58 1.88 -1.16
CA THR A 75 -0.53 1.90 -0.19
C THR A 75 -0.36 0.91 0.95
N GLY A 76 0.47 -0.14 0.77
CA GLY A 76 0.59 -1.25 1.71
C GLY A 76 -0.64 -2.17 1.77
N LEU A 77 -1.65 -1.93 0.94
CA LEU A 77 -2.83 -2.77 0.87
C LEU A 77 -2.49 -4.15 0.30
N LYS A 78 -3.09 -5.20 0.88
CA LYS A 78 -3.03 -6.54 0.31
C LYS A 78 -3.77 -6.55 -1.03
N THR A 79 -3.16 -7.14 -2.05
CA THR A 79 -3.71 -7.27 -3.41
C THR A 79 -3.93 -8.73 -3.80
N GLU A 80 -3.38 -9.66 -3.04
CA GLU A 80 -3.50 -11.09 -3.27
C GLU A 80 -4.21 -11.76 -2.10
N VAL A 81 -5.01 -12.75 -2.42
CA VAL A 81 -5.67 -13.59 -1.42
C VAL A 81 -4.59 -14.42 -0.73
N ALA A 82 -4.62 -14.47 0.60
CA ALA A 82 -3.70 -15.33 1.34
C ALA A 82 -3.98 -16.82 1.00
N GLY A 83 -2.91 -17.59 0.72
CA GLY A 83 -3.04 -18.99 0.29
C GLY A 83 -3.83 -19.91 1.25
N TRP A 84 -3.89 -19.55 2.54
CA TRP A 84 -4.68 -20.27 3.55
C TRP A 84 -6.18 -19.93 3.52
N LYS A 85 -6.61 -18.90 2.78
CA LYS A 85 -8.02 -18.48 2.71
C LYS A 85 -8.84 -19.41 1.82
N LYS A 86 -9.63 -20.30 2.42
CA LYS A 86 -10.43 -21.31 1.72
C LYS A 86 -11.75 -20.79 1.11
N SER A 87 -12.14 -19.54 1.38
CA SER A 87 -13.47 -19.03 0.97
C SER A 87 -13.64 -18.72 -0.52
N GLY A 88 -12.56 -18.75 -1.31
CA GLY A 88 -12.60 -18.34 -2.74
C GLY A 88 -12.90 -16.85 -2.98
N LEU A 89 -13.25 -16.08 -1.93
CA LEU A 89 -13.66 -14.68 -2.06
C LEU A 89 -12.47 -13.76 -2.33
N PRO A 90 -12.65 -12.67 -3.09
CA PRO A 90 -11.62 -11.67 -3.36
C PRO A 90 -11.04 -11.03 -2.10
N VAL A 91 -9.88 -10.36 -2.25
CA VAL A 91 -9.22 -9.66 -1.16
C VAL A 91 -10.11 -8.57 -0.56
N GLY A 92 -10.18 -8.54 0.76
CA GLY A 92 -10.96 -7.54 1.49
C GLY A 92 -12.45 -7.80 1.54
N ILE A 93 -12.92 -8.94 1.02
CA ILE A 93 -14.30 -9.40 1.13
C ILE A 93 -14.34 -10.67 1.97
N SER A 94 -15.29 -10.76 2.90
CA SER A 94 -15.54 -11.93 3.73
C SER A 94 -17.04 -12.18 3.89
N GLY A 95 -17.40 -13.42 4.16
CA GLY A 95 -18.80 -13.85 4.30
C GLY A 95 -19.11 -15.10 3.46
N PRO A 96 -20.39 -15.42 3.23
CA PRO A 96 -21.55 -14.74 3.83
C PRO A 96 -21.55 -14.84 5.36
N ARG A 97 -21.96 -13.77 6.03
CA ARG A 97 -22.19 -13.78 7.48
C ARG A 97 -23.69 -13.74 7.76
N GLU A 98 -24.10 -14.62 8.64
CA GLU A 98 -25.43 -14.64 9.18
C GLU A 98 -25.60 -13.54 10.25
N HIS A 99 -26.72 -12.85 10.21
CA HIS A 99 -27.11 -11.87 11.19
C HIS A 99 -28.54 -12.17 11.64
N ARG A 100 -28.75 -12.21 12.94
CA ARG A 100 -30.09 -12.30 13.56
C ARG A 100 -30.35 -11.04 14.36
N ARG A 101 -31.51 -10.41 14.14
CA ARG A 101 -31.98 -9.35 15.01
C ARG A 101 -32.80 -9.99 16.11
N ALA A 102 -32.70 -9.45 17.34
CA ALA A 102 -33.40 -9.99 18.50
C ALA A 102 -34.97 -9.99 18.35
N ASP A 103 -35.47 -9.05 17.54
CA ASP A 103 -36.89 -8.85 17.26
C ASP A 103 -37.41 -9.64 16.04
N LYS A 104 -36.54 -10.39 15.32
CA LYS A 104 -36.92 -11.09 14.08
C LYS A 104 -36.45 -12.54 14.08
N GLN A 105 -37.39 -13.43 13.69
CA GLN A 105 -37.12 -14.86 13.58
C GLN A 105 -36.22 -15.21 12.38
N VAL A 106 -36.31 -14.42 11.30
CA VAL A 106 -35.62 -14.70 10.04
C VAL A 106 -34.21 -14.08 10.03
N ALA A 107 -33.20 -14.92 9.84
CA ALA A 107 -31.81 -14.49 9.64
C ALA A 107 -31.63 -13.82 8.28
N TYR A 108 -30.66 -12.87 8.20
CA TYR A 108 -30.22 -12.31 6.94
C TYR A 108 -28.71 -12.50 6.76
N TYR A 109 -28.27 -12.52 5.53
CA TYR A 109 -26.88 -12.75 5.14
C TYR A 109 -26.27 -11.54 4.45
N SER A 110 -25.01 -11.28 4.73
CA SER A 110 -24.26 -10.19 4.08
C SER A 110 -22.80 -10.54 3.86
N PHE A 111 -22.21 -9.92 2.82
CA PHE A 111 -20.77 -9.80 2.72
C PHE A 111 -20.27 -8.63 3.58
N GLN A 112 -19.07 -8.79 4.13
CA GLN A 112 -18.33 -7.71 4.77
C GLN A 112 -17.19 -7.27 3.88
N VAL A 113 -17.16 -5.99 3.54
CA VAL A 113 -16.16 -5.37 2.67
C VAL A 113 -15.27 -4.47 3.51
N SER A 114 -13.98 -4.76 3.56
CA SER A 114 -12.97 -3.93 4.22
C SER A 114 -12.65 -2.73 3.33
N VAL A 115 -12.95 -1.52 3.76
CA VAL A 115 -12.74 -0.25 3.04
C VAL A 115 -11.59 0.52 3.71
N PRO A 116 -10.49 0.84 2.99
CA PRO A 116 -9.37 1.59 3.56
C PRO A 116 -9.78 3.03 3.85
N LEU A 117 -9.28 3.58 4.96
CA LEU A 117 -9.51 4.96 5.38
C LEU A 117 -8.30 5.85 5.05
N ALA A 118 -8.56 7.08 4.61
CA ALA A 118 -7.51 8.06 4.31
C ALA A 118 -6.62 8.37 5.55
N SER A 119 -7.20 8.34 6.74
CA SER A 119 -6.51 8.52 8.02
C SER A 119 -5.60 7.34 8.41
N GLY A 120 -5.72 6.21 7.72
CA GLY A 120 -5.07 4.95 8.06
C GLY A 120 -6.05 3.94 8.63
N GLY A 121 -5.70 2.64 8.53
CA GLY A 121 -6.61 1.56 8.93
C GLY A 121 -7.71 1.29 7.90
N SER A 122 -8.76 0.61 8.33
CA SER A 122 -9.93 0.27 7.50
C SER A 122 -11.21 0.27 8.29
N THR A 123 -12.33 0.50 7.62
CA THR A 123 -13.67 0.27 8.13
C THR A 123 -14.33 -0.87 7.38
N THR A 124 -15.42 -1.41 7.94
CA THR A 124 -16.19 -2.49 7.31
C THR A 124 -17.52 -1.95 6.79
N ARG A 125 -17.83 -2.25 5.52
CA ARG A 125 -19.13 -2.02 4.91
C ARG A 125 -19.82 -3.37 4.69
N GLN A 126 -21.14 -3.40 4.88
CA GLN A 126 -21.94 -4.60 4.64
C GLN A 126 -22.65 -4.48 3.29
N VAL A 127 -22.64 -5.59 2.53
CA VAL A 127 -23.44 -5.75 1.31
C VAL A 127 -24.41 -6.89 1.55
N TYR A 128 -25.70 -6.55 1.57
CA TYR A 128 -26.78 -7.49 1.81
C TYR A 128 -26.91 -8.49 0.66
N ILE A 129 -27.15 -9.77 0.99
CA ILE A 129 -27.36 -10.85 0.03
C ILE A 129 -28.85 -11.22 -0.01
N GLY A 130 -29.41 -11.56 1.14
CA GLY A 130 -30.78 -12.03 1.26
C GLY A 130 -31.11 -12.47 2.69
N THR A 131 -32.34 -12.88 2.90
CA THR A 131 -32.74 -13.59 4.12
C THR A 131 -32.58 -15.09 3.92
N GLN A 132 -32.75 -15.86 4.99
CA GLN A 132 -32.80 -17.32 4.95
C GLN A 132 -33.78 -17.85 3.90
N ASN A 133 -34.89 -17.13 3.64
CA ASN A 133 -35.91 -17.53 2.68
C ASN A 133 -35.73 -17.01 1.26
N THR A 134 -34.83 -16.03 1.06
CA THR A 134 -34.66 -15.34 -0.25
C THR A 134 -33.27 -15.44 -0.80
N MET A 135 -32.32 -16.01 -0.07
CA MET A 135 -30.96 -16.24 -0.53
C MET A 135 -30.94 -17.32 -1.59
N ASN A 136 -30.34 -17.03 -2.73
CA ASN A 136 -30.08 -17.96 -3.83
C ASN A 136 -28.78 -17.57 -4.55
N ASP A 137 -28.32 -18.40 -5.47
CA ASP A 137 -27.05 -18.21 -6.17
C ASP A 137 -27.02 -16.88 -6.94
N GLN A 138 -28.10 -16.51 -7.62
CA GLN A 138 -28.19 -15.25 -8.34
C GLN A 138 -27.99 -14.04 -7.42
N ARG A 139 -28.68 -14.01 -6.26
CA ARG A 139 -28.53 -12.92 -5.27
C ARG A 139 -27.14 -12.92 -4.64
N PHE A 140 -26.56 -14.09 -4.45
CA PHE A 140 -25.20 -14.22 -3.96
C PHE A 140 -24.21 -13.58 -4.95
N ASP A 141 -24.31 -13.90 -6.23
CA ASP A 141 -23.43 -13.40 -7.29
C ASP A 141 -23.62 -11.87 -7.48
N GLU A 142 -24.86 -11.39 -7.50
CA GLU A 142 -25.15 -9.95 -7.58
C GLU A 142 -24.57 -9.18 -6.38
N ALA A 143 -24.69 -9.71 -5.18
CA ALA A 143 -24.16 -9.09 -3.98
C ALA A 143 -22.62 -9.15 -3.96
N LEU A 144 -22.02 -10.24 -4.46
CA LEU A 144 -20.57 -10.35 -4.59
C LEU A 144 -20.03 -9.34 -5.59
N ALA A 145 -20.67 -9.19 -6.74
CA ALA A 145 -20.30 -8.18 -7.74
C ALA A 145 -20.37 -6.75 -7.15
N LYS A 146 -21.42 -6.43 -6.41
CA LYS A 146 -21.56 -5.14 -5.68
C LYS A 146 -20.44 -4.96 -4.65
N ALA A 147 -20.09 -6.02 -3.91
CA ALA A 147 -19.03 -5.98 -2.91
C ALA A 147 -17.65 -5.73 -3.54
N VAL A 148 -17.38 -6.34 -4.70
CA VAL A 148 -16.15 -6.13 -5.48
C VAL A 148 -16.08 -4.68 -5.96
N LEU A 149 -17.12 -4.17 -6.62
CA LEU A 149 -17.17 -2.78 -7.10
C LEU A 149 -16.95 -1.77 -5.96
N LEU A 150 -17.60 -1.98 -4.82
CA LEU A 150 -17.43 -1.14 -3.65
C LEU A 150 -15.99 -1.16 -3.12
N ARG A 151 -15.37 -2.33 -3.09
CA ARG A 151 -13.97 -2.49 -2.67
C ARG A 151 -13.01 -1.80 -3.63
N ASP A 152 -13.19 -2.01 -4.93
CA ASP A 152 -12.29 -1.48 -5.96
C ASP A 152 -12.36 0.05 -6.00
N ALA A 153 -13.54 0.64 -5.98
CA ALA A 153 -13.74 2.09 -5.91
C ALA A 153 -13.08 2.69 -4.64
N ALA A 154 -13.19 2.01 -3.50
CA ALA A 154 -12.57 2.47 -2.25
C ALA A 154 -11.04 2.40 -2.30
N VAL A 155 -10.47 1.33 -2.87
CA VAL A 155 -9.02 1.16 -3.06
C VAL A 155 -8.47 2.19 -4.02
N GLU A 156 -9.17 2.45 -5.12
CA GLU A 156 -8.79 3.48 -6.09
C GLU A 156 -8.76 4.87 -5.45
N SER A 157 -9.85 5.28 -4.80
CA SER A 157 -9.95 6.55 -4.09
C SER A 157 -8.84 6.73 -3.04
N TYR A 158 -8.57 5.69 -2.25
CA TYR A 158 -7.49 5.67 -1.28
C TYR A 158 -6.12 5.85 -1.94
N THR A 159 -5.86 5.14 -3.03
CA THR A 159 -4.60 5.20 -3.78
C THR A 159 -4.37 6.58 -4.38
N GLN A 160 -5.42 7.20 -4.95
CA GLN A 160 -5.37 8.56 -5.48
C GLN A 160 -5.06 9.58 -4.37
N THR A 161 -5.74 9.47 -3.23
CA THR A 161 -5.54 10.37 -2.07
C THR A 161 -4.11 10.27 -1.54
N LYS A 162 -3.59 9.05 -1.33
CA LYS A 162 -2.20 8.83 -0.89
C LYS A 162 -1.18 9.34 -1.91
N THR A 163 -1.45 9.16 -3.21
CA THR A 163 -0.57 9.63 -4.29
C THR A 163 -0.51 11.16 -4.31
N ARG A 164 -1.67 11.84 -4.22
CA ARG A 164 -1.73 13.31 -4.14
C ARG A 164 -0.98 13.84 -2.92
N ALA A 165 -1.19 13.26 -1.74
CA ALA A 165 -0.51 13.65 -0.51
C ALA A 165 1.01 13.48 -0.64
N LYS A 166 1.49 12.35 -1.19
CA LYS A 166 2.91 12.08 -1.37
C LYS A 166 3.55 13.05 -2.37
N ARG A 167 2.90 13.37 -3.48
CA ARG A 167 3.39 14.34 -4.47
C ARG A 167 3.47 15.75 -3.89
N ARG A 168 2.46 16.18 -3.09
CA ARG A 168 2.50 17.47 -2.38
C ARG A 168 3.68 17.54 -1.41
N ALA A 169 3.87 16.49 -0.60
CA ALA A 169 4.99 16.43 0.34
C ALA A 169 6.36 16.45 -0.37
N ALA A 170 6.49 15.79 -1.52
CA ALA A 170 7.73 15.84 -2.31
C ALA A 170 8.00 17.23 -2.87
N ALA A 171 6.98 17.90 -3.41
CA ALA A 171 7.10 19.25 -3.95
C ALA A 171 7.45 20.28 -2.85
N ALA A 172 6.90 20.14 -1.64
CA ALA A 172 7.24 21.01 -0.51
C ALA A 172 8.73 20.91 -0.11
N VAL A 173 9.29 19.69 -0.11
CA VAL A 173 10.72 19.47 0.18
C VAL A 173 11.61 20.12 -0.89
N GLN A 174 11.23 20.01 -2.18
CA GLN A 174 12.00 20.62 -3.28
C GLN A 174 12.00 22.15 -3.25
N ARG A 175 10.97 22.79 -2.67
CA ARG A 175 10.91 24.26 -2.52
C ARG A 175 11.71 24.77 -1.32
N ALA A 176 11.98 23.92 -0.34
CA ALA A 176 12.68 24.26 0.88
C ALA A 176 14.19 23.95 0.83
N ALA A 177 14.64 23.31 -0.22
CA ALA A 177 16.05 23.00 -0.53
C ALA A 177 16.64 23.99 -1.51
#